data_9b16f96215790ef801fd6d1a99e1eb14
#
_entry.id   9b16f96215790ef801fd6d1a99e1eb14
#
_cell.length_a   1.000
_cell.length_b   1.000
_cell.length_c   1.000
_cell.angle_alpha   90.00
_cell.angle_beta   90.00
_cell.angle_gamma   90.00
#
_symmetry.space_group_name_H-M   'P 1'
#
loop_
_entity.id
_entity.type
_entity.pdbx_description
1 polymer ?
#
loop_
_entity_poly.entity_id
_entity_poly.type
_entity_poly.pdbx_seq_one_letter_code
_entity_poly.pdbx_strand_id
1 'polypeptide(L)'
;MNRIKELRKLKNLRQTDVARETCIDQKTLSNYETGKTSPDSYSTVQLAEFFGVTTDYLLGVSDFNFKNKESLISDIEQMQEKLEQIKKIIKQSN
;
A
#
# COMPACT_ATOMS: atom_id res chain seq x y z
N MET A 1 -8.95 -5.67 9.87
CA MET A 1 -9.24 -6.04 8.48
C MET A 1 -8.10 -5.57 7.58
N ASN A 2 -7.66 -6.39 6.64
CA ASN A 2 -6.52 -6.06 5.80
C ASN A 2 -6.94 -5.31 4.53
N ARG A 3 -5.94 -4.79 3.77
CA ARG A 3 -6.17 -4.02 2.55
C ARG A 3 -5.91 -4.82 1.26
N ILE A 4 -5.83 -6.13 1.34
CA ILE A 4 -5.48 -6.97 0.18
C ILE A 4 -6.46 -6.78 -0.97
N LYS A 5 -7.75 -6.90 -0.70
CA LYS A 5 -8.79 -6.75 -1.71
C LYS A 5 -8.81 -5.34 -2.31
N GLU A 6 -8.67 -4.33 -1.48
CA GLU A 6 -8.63 -2.93 -1.89
C GLU A 6 -7.46 -2.67 -2.85
N LEU A 7 -6.25 -3.11 -2.46
CA LEU A 7 -5.06 -2.94 -3.28
C LEU A 7 -5.16 -3.70 -4.59
N ARG A 8 -5.72 -4.91 -4.56
CA ARG A 8 -5.92 -5.70 -5.75
C ARG A 8 -6.85 -4.99 -6.74
N LYS A 9 -7.96 -4.45 -6.25
CA LYS A 9 -8.92 -3.74 -7.09
C LYS A 9 -8.36 -2.45 -7.65
N LEU A 10 -7.54 -1.74 -6.89
CA LEU A 10 -6.87 -0.53 -7.37
C LEU A 10 -5.96 -0.81 -8.57
N LYS A 11 -5.40 -2.01 -8.65
CA LYS A 11 -4.56 -2.42 -9.77
C LYS A 11 -5.34 -3.14 -10.87
N ASN A 12 -6.66 -3.23 -10.74
CA ASN A 12 -7.53 -3.92 -11.69
C ASN A 12 -7.13 -5.39 -11.90
N LEU A 13 -6.75 -6.06 -10.82
CA LEU A 13 -6.31 -7.45 -10.86
C LEU A 13 -7.39 -8.39 -10.33
N ARG A 14 -7.42 -9.61 -10.87
CA ARG A 14 -8.28 -10.69 -10.37
C ARG A 14 -7.52 -11.43 -9.26
N GLN A 15 -8.27 -12.16 -8.42
CA GLN A 15 -7.65 -13.02 -7.41
C GLN A 15 -6.66 -14.01 -8.04
N THR A 16 -7.01 -14.56 -9.19
CA THR A 16 -6.15 -15.51 -9.91
C THR A 16 -4.83 -14.87 -10.33
N ASP A 17 -4.85 -13.60 -10.72
CA ASP A 17 -3.64 -12.89 -11.11
C ASP A 17 -2.68 -12.72 -9.93
N VAL A 18 -3.22 -12.28 -8.79
CA VAL A 18 -2.41 -12.11 -7.58
C VAL A 18 -1.91 -13.44 -7.04
N ALA A 19 -2.76 -14.47 -7.06
CA ALA A 19 -2.38 -15.81 -6.62
C ALA A 19 -1.21 -16.34 -7.43
N ARG A 20 -1.25 -16.18 -8.76
CA ARG A 20 -0.18 -16.62 -9.64
C ARG A 20 1.13 -15.89 -9.37
N GLU A 21 1.07 -14.56 -9.22
CA GLU A 21 2.28 -13.74 -9.03
C GLU A 21 2.92 -13.90 -7.66
N THR A 22 2.12 -14.18 -6.63
CA THR A 22 2.61 -14.33 -5.26
C THR A 22 2.82 -15.79 -4.86
N CYS A 23 2.44 -16.73 -5.72
CA CYS A 23 2.47 -18.18 -5.43
C CYS A 23 1.60 -18.54 -4.21
N ILE A 24 0.59 -17.75 -3.91
CA ILE A 24 -0.41 -18.03 -2.89
C ILE A 24 -1.62 -18.64 -3.56
N ASP A 25 -2.13 -19.74 -3.02
CA ASP A 25 -3.31 -20.40 -3.55
C ASP A 25 -4.51 -19.45 -3.58
N GLN A 26 -5.31 -19.50 -4.66
CA GLN A 26 -6.46 -18.59 -4.81
C GLN A 26 -7.46 -18.72 -3.68
N LYS A 27 -7.72 -19.94 -3.23
CA LYS A 27 -8.65 -20.16 -2.11
C LYS A 27 -8.13 -19.52 -0.83
N THR A 28 -6.83 -19.66 -0.57
CA THR A 28 -6.17 -19.04 0.58
C THR A 28 -6.25 -17.52 0.48
N LEU A 29 -5.98 -16.97 -0.71
CA LEU A 29 -6.07 -15.53 -0.94
C LEU A 29 -7.50 -15.02 -0.70
N SER A 30 -8.49 -15.75 -1.20
CA SER A 30 -9.90 -15.42 -0.97
C SER A 30 -10.24 -15.39 0.51
N ASN A 31 -9.74 -16.35 1.27
CA ASN A 31 -9.94 -16.40 2.72
C ASN A 31 -9.30 -15.20 3.42
N TYR A 32 -8.14 -14.76 2.96
CA TYR A 32 -7.48 -13.56 3.48
C TYR A 32 -8.34 -12.30 3.21
N GLU A 33 -8.86 -12.18 1.99
CA GLU A 33 -9.66 -11.01 1.60
C GLU A 33 -10.98 -10.89 2.37
N THR A 34 -11.58 -12.03 2.69
CA THR A 34 -12.85 -12.05 3.43
C THR A 34 -12.67 -12.00 4.94
N GLY A 35 -11.43 -12.14 5.41
CA GLY A 35 -11.13 -12.18 6.84
C GLY A 35 -11.40 -13.53 7.49
N LYS A 36 -11.68 -14.56 6.71
CA LYS A 36 -11.89 -15.90 7.23
C LYS A 36 -10.63 -16.46 7.89
N THR A 37 -9.48 -16.19 7.32
CA THR A 37 -8.17 -16.48 7.90
C THR A 37 -7.29 -15.26 7.76
N SER A 38 -6.30 -15.13 8.64
CA SER A 38 -5.31 -14.05 8.56
C SER A 38 -4.07 -14.56 7.84
N PRO A 39 -3.41 -13.72 7.01
CA PRO A 39 -2.18 -14.14 6.37
C PRO A 39 -1.08 -14.38 7.39
N ASP A 40 -0.27 -15.42 7.15
CA ASP A 40 0.91 -15.68 7.96
C ASP A 40 2.02 -14.68 7.62
N SER A 41 3.14 -14.74 8.34
CA SER A 41 4.25 -13.81 8.15
C SER A 41 4.81 -13.85 6.73
N TYR A 42 4.99 -15.03 6.17
CA TYR A 42 5.52 -15.20 4.82
C TYR A 42 4.57 -14.60 3.78
N SER A 43 3.29 -14.95 3.84
CA SER A 43 2.29 -14.45 2.90
C SER A 43 2.13 -12.93 3.01
N THR A 44 2.19 -12.40 4.23
CA THR A 44 2.11 -10.95 4.46
C THR A 44 3.25 -10.22 3.74
N VAL A 45 4.48 -10.72 3.87
CA VAL A 45 5.65 -10.12 3.22
C VAL A 45 5.52 -10.21 1.70
N GLN A 46 5.12 -11.36 1.17
CA GLN A 46 4.96 -11.56 -0.28
C GLN A 46 3.92 -10.62 -0.87
N LEU A 47 2.78 -10.48 -0.21
CA LEU A 47 1.72 -9.59 -0.67
C LEU A 47 2.12 -8.12 -0.56
N ALA A 48 2.78 -7.73 0.52
CA ALA A 48 3.24 -6.37 0.70
C ALA A 48 4.25 -5.99 -0.38
N GLU A 49 5.20 -6.86 -0.69
CA GLU A 49 6.17 -6.63 -1.75
C GLU A 49 5.50 -6.55 -3.12
N PHE A 50 4.56 -7.45 -3.39
CA PHE A 50 3.83 -7.44 -4.66
C PHE A 50 3.09 -6.12 -4.87
N PHE A 51 2.42 -5.61 -3.84
CA PHE A 51 1.68 -4.35 -3.93
C PHE A 51 2.54 -3.11 -3.71
N GLY A 52 3.81 -3.27 -3.32
CA GLY A 52 4.71 -2.14 -3.10
C GLY A 52 4.37 -1.31 -1.88
N VAL A 53 3.85 -1.93 -0.84
CA VAL A 53 3.46 -1.27 0.41
C VAL A 53 4.15 -1.92 1.60
N THR A 54 4.05 -1.29 2.77
CA THR A 54 4.55 -1.88 4.01
C THR A 54 3.61 -2.98 4.49
N THR A 55 4.14 -3.90 5.30
CA THR A 55 3.30 -4.95 5.91
C THR A 55 2.24 -4.34 6.84
N ASP A 56 2.58 -3.29 7.56
CA ASP A 56 1.65 -2.60 8.45
C ASP A 56 0.48 -1.98 7.68
N TYR A 57 0.77 -1.35 6.54
CA TYR A 57 -0.28 -0.80 5.68
C TYR A 57 -1.16 -1.91 5.12
N LEU A 58 -0.55 -3.00 4.65
CA LEU A 58 -1.29 -4.14 4.11
C LEU A 58 -2.25 -4.72 5.14
N LEU A 59 -1.81 -4.85 6.38
CA LEU A 59 -2.60 -5.42 7.47
C LEU A 59 -3.61 -4.44 8.07
N GLY A 60 -3.58 -3.18 7.67
CA GLY A 60 -4.52 -2.17 8.12
C GLY A 60 -4.19 -1.55 9.46
N VAL A 61 -2.98 -1.76 9.99
CA VAL A 61 -2.56 -1.19 11.28
C VAL A 61 -1.89 0.17 11.13
N SER A 62 -1.61 0.59 9.89
CA SER A 62 -1.03 1.90 9.59
C SER A 62 -1.68 2.48 8.35
N ASP A 63 -1.86 3.79 8.31
CA ASP A 63 -2.33 4.51 7.13
C ASP A 63 -1.20 4.94 6.21
N PHE A 64 0.06 4.73 6.63
CA PHE A 64 1.23 5.08 5.84
C PHE A 64 1.71 3.86 5.04
N ASN A 65 1.82 4.03 3.72
CA ASN A 65 2.20 2.94 2.82
C ASN A 65 3.63 3.07 2.30
N PHE A 66 4.49 3.78 3.03
CA PHE A 66 5.88 3.98 2.63
C PHE A 66 6.68 2.69 2.80
N LYS A 67 7.29 2.22 1.72
CA LYS A 67 8.00 0.96 1.71
C LYS A 67 9.32 1.01 2.48
N ASN A 68 9.95 2.18 2.52
CA ASN A 68 11.22 2.35 3.23
C ASN A 68 11.40 3.82 3.64
N LYS A 69 12.45 4.07 4.43
CA LYS A 69 12.75 5.39 4.96
C LYS A 69 13.05 6.42 3.87
N GLU A 70 13.70 5.99 2.80
CA GLU A 70 14.02 6.88 1.68
C GLU A 70 12.77 7.37 0.95
N SER A 71 11.80 6.49 0.71
CA SER A 71 10.52 6.87 0.12
C SER A 71 9.78 7.87 0.99
N LEU A 72 9.80 7.68 2.31
CA LEU A 72 9.17 8.58 3.26
C LEU A 72 9.80 9.97 3.20
N ILE A 73 11.13 10.06 3.19
CA ILE A 73 11.85 11.32 3.12
C ILE A 73 11.54 12.05 1.81
N SER A 74 11.55 11.33 0.69
CA SER A 74 11.26 11.90 -0.63
C SER A 74 9.85 12.51 -0.66
N ASP A 75 8.86 11.81 -0.13
CA ASP A 75 7.47 12.29 -0.09
C ASP A 75 7.33 13.53 0.79
N ILE A 76 8.03 13.58 1.92
CA ILE A 76 8.02 14.75 2.81
C ILE A 76 8.65 15.95 2.10
N GLU A 77 9.77 15.77 1.39
CA GLU A 77 10.42 16.84 0.64
C GLU A 77 9.51 17.41 -0.45
N GLN A 78 8.79 16.54 -1.18
CA GLN A 78 7.84 16.99 -2.20
C GLN A 78 6.70 17.80 -1.59
N MET A 79 6.22 17.42 -0.44
CA MET A 79 5.17 18.16 0.27
C MET A 79 5.66 19.53 0.70
N GLN A 80 6.91 19.64 1.18
CA GLN A 80 7.50 20.90 1.57
C GLN A 80 7.65 21.87 0.39
N GLU A 81 8.06 21.37 -0.76
CA GLU A 81 8.16 22.19 -1.98
C GLU A 81 6.82 22.78 -2.38
N LYS A 82 5.75 21.97 -2.33
CA LYS A 82 4.41 22.41 -2.66
C LYS A 82 3.93 23.51 -1.70
N LEU A 83 4.22 23.37 -0.41
CA LEU A 83 3.86 24.37 0.59
C LEU A 83 4.59 25.69 0.34
N GLU A 84 5.87 25.66 -0.02
CA GLU A 84 6.64 26.87 -0.34
C GLU A 84 6.09 27.59 -1.57
N GLN A 85 5.69 26.84 -2.61
CA GLN A 85 5.08 27.41 -3.80
C GLN A 85 3.77 28.12 -3.47
N ILE A 86 2.95 27.52 -2.62
CA ILE A 86 1.68 28.12 -2.18
C ILE A 86 1.95 29.40 -1.40
N LYS A 87 2.93 29.42 -0.52
CA LYS A 87 3.32 30.61 0.25
C LYS A 87 3.76 31.75 -0.66
N LYS A 88 4.54 31.44 -1.70
CA LYS A 88 4.99 32.45 -2.70
C LYS A 88 3.79 33.07 -3.41
N ILE A 89 2.84 32.26 -3.81
CA ILE A 89 1.63 32.74 -4.51
C ILE A 89 0.85 33.68 -3.62
N ILE A 90 0.66 33.32 -2.35
CA ILE A 90 -0.05 34.15 -1.38
C ILE A 90 0.66 35.50 -1.17
N LYS A 91 1.98 35.50 -1.05
CA LYS A 91 2.78 36.72 -0.89
C LYS A 91 2.69 37.64 -2.11
N GLN A 92 2.65 37.06 -3.32
CA GLN A 92 2.55 37.84 -4.55
C GLN A 92 1.15 38.41 -4.79
N SER A 93 0.14 37.84 -4.16
CA SER A 93 -1.25 38.30 -4.31
C SER A 93 -1.57 39.57 -3.52
N ASN A 94 -0.65 40.03 -2.70
CA ASN A 94 -0.79 41.28 -1.97
C ASN A 94 -0.14 42.41 -2.75
#